data_6c0996b0cf1c1771ac47f0833022e3ae
#
_entry.id   6c0996b0cf1c1771ac47f0833022e3ae
#
_cell.length_a   1.000
_cell.length_b   1.000
_cell.length_c   1.000
_cell.angle_alpha   90.00
_cell.angle_beta   90.00
_cell.angle_gamma   90.00
#
_symmetry.space_group_name_H-M   'P 1'
#
loop_
_entity.id
_entity.type
_entity.pdbx_description
1 polymer ?
#
loop_
_entity_poly.entity_id
_entity_poly.type
_entity_poly.pdbx_seq_one_letter_code
_entity_poly.pdbx_strand_id
1 'polypeptide(L)'
;MTPTLGLSQAAVEDENWPQIKQRMIERGLKYESAWEFYKALEVDSEDTTLSPDEVPDWSGLWERPGGAPRWFDSDQVDSKTTANLKGEYASMFNEILVSAEQGQVWDPHSGCGQARGYPGMLKNGRPHEFAVTPHQTWHLGQARNEVRRIYTDGRGHTPEDWAYETEHGDSIGFWDGQTLITHTMYTKGGWTGRLMPYLSTALESVEIWKKTDDQTIQADVWIYDSEALETPWYTRQIFKQIHQEEGSPLRLEYWWNCHSQNNIVVQEEDGGTTFLDLDFTDMDDK
;
A
#
# COMPACT_ATOMS: atom_id res chain seq x y z
N MET A 1 15.86 3.86 -36.03
CA MET A 1 14.86 4.80 -35.45
C MET A 1 14.12 4.03 -34.37
N THR A 2 14.54 4.19 -33.14
CA THR A 2 13.95 3.59 -31.94
C THR A 2 12.80 4.47 -31.49
N PRO A 3 11.60 3.97 -31.26
CA PRO A 3 10.53 4.78 -30.72
C PRO A 3 10.80 5.04 -29.23
N THR A 4 11.07 6.26 -28.89
CA THR A 4 11.04 6.75 -27.52
C THR A 4 9.59 6.75 -27.07
N LEU A 5 9.24 5.83 -26.20
CA LEU A 5 7.99 5.86 -25.43
C LEU A 5 8.06 7.07 -24.50
N GLY A 6 7.45 8.17 -24.95
CA GLY A 6 7.20 9.33 -24.13
C GLY A 6 6.16 8.98 -23.07
N LEU A 7 6.61 8.64 -21.88
CA LEU A 7 5.79 8.64 -20.68
C LEU A 7 5.48 10.11 -20.36
N SER A 8 4.28 10.56 -20.70
CA SER A 8 3.74 11.82 -20.24
C SER A 8 3.57 11.76 -18.73
N GLN A 9 4.55 12.25 -18.00
CA GLN A 9 4.46 12.56 -16.59
C GLN A 9 3.59 13.81 -16.41
N ALA A 10 2.33 13.63 -16.14
CA ALA A 10 1.58 14.63 -15.40
C ALA A 10 1.73 14.30 -13.90
N ALA A 11 2.95 14.45 -13.37
CA ALA A 11 3.12 14.61 -11.96
C ALA A 11 2.46 15.96 -11.61
N VAL A 12 1.50 15.95 -10.70
CA VAL A 12 1.20 17.13 -9.91
C VAL A 12 2.45 17.33 -9.05
N GLU A 13 3.44 18.01 -9.60
CA GLU A 13 4.61 18.47 -8.88
C GLU A 13 4.11 19.53 -7.91
N ASP A 14 3.90 19.10 -6.68
CA ASP A 14 3.81 19.99 -5.55
C ASP A 14 5.22 20.60 -5.43
N GLU A 15 5.43 21.80 -5.97
CA GLU A 15 6.74 22.49 -6.04
C GLU A 15 7.47 22.53 -4.68
N ASN A 16 6.79 22.11 -3.60
CA ASN A 16 7.25 22.16 -2.23
C ASN A 16 7.24 20.80 -1.52
N TRP A 17 7.24 19.69 -2.27
CA TRP A 17 7.18 18.36 -1.68
C TRP A 17 8.24 18.07 -0.61
N PRO A 18 9.52 18.41 -0.77
CA PRO A 18 10.53 18.15 0.27
C PRO A 18 10.20 18.83 1.61
N GLN A 19 9.66 20.06 1.56
CA GLN A 19 9.28 20.78 2.79
C GLN A 19 8.01 20.20 3.42
N ILE A 20 7.05 19.78 2.60
CA ILE A 20 5.86 19.09 3.08
C ILE A 20 6.27 17.80 3.77
N LYS A 21 7.08 16.99 3.12
CA LYS A 21 7.57 15.72 3.66
C LYS A 21 8.30 15.92 4.98
N GLN A 22 9.23 16.87 5.05
CA GLN A 22 9.97 17.16 6.27
C GLN A 22 9.02 17.52 7.43
N ARG A 23 8.07 18.40 7.20
CA ARG A 23 7.08 18.78 8.20
C ARG A 23 6.22 17.59 8.66
N MET A 24 5.86 16.70 7.75
CA MET A 24 5.05 15.53 8.08
C MET A 24 5.88 14.47 8.85
N ILE A 25 7.16 14.32 8.53
CA ILE A 25 8.09 13.51 9.34
C ILE A 25 8.19 14.10 10.76
N GLU A 26 8.41 15.39 10.88
CA GLU A 26 8.48 16.09 12.19
C GLU A 26 7.17 15.95 13.00
N ARG A 27 6.02 15.87 12.29
CA ARG A 27 4.75 15.58 12.93
C ARG A 27 4.71 14.18 13.54
N GLY A 28 5.13 13.17 12.80
CA GLY A 28 5.20 11.80 13.29
C GLY A 28 6.18 11.62 14.44
N LEU A 29 7.33 12.30 14.41
CA LEU A 29 8.35 12.24 15.45
C LEU A 29 7.91 12.76 16.83
N LYS A 30 6.75 13.42 16.93
CA LYS A 30 6.19 13.88 18.21
C LYS A 30 5.58 12.76 19.05
N TYR A 31 5.38 11.59 18.47
CA TYR A 31 4.71 10.45 19.07
C TYR A 31 5.62 9.24 19.07
N GLU A 32 5.60 8.47 20.13
CA GLU A 32 6.43 7.28 20.28
C GLU A 32 5.88 6.08 19.47
N SER A 33 4.55 6.08 19.22
CA SER A 33 3.86 5.02 18.47
C SER A 33 2.78 5.58 17.55
N ALA A 34 2.33 4.76 16.61
CA ALA A 34 1.18 5.08 15.78
C ALA A 34 -0.10 5.21 16.63
N TRP A 35 -0.21 4.39 17.69
CA TRP A 35 -1.34 4.45 18.60
C TRP A 35 -1.45 5.79 19.33
N GLU A 36 -0.34 6.31 19.87
CA GLU A 36 -0.33 7.63 20.49
C GLU A 36 -0.73 8.75 19.52
N PHE A 37 -0.21 8.67 18.30
CA PHE A 37 -0.55 9.64 17.27
C PHE A 37 -2.04 9.56 16.90
N TYR A 38 -2.58 8.37 16.71
CA TYR A 38 -3.99 8.14 16.43
C TYR A 38 -4.89 8.70 17.55
N LYS A 39 -4.55 8.41 18.81
CA LYS A 39 -5.30 8.91 19.97
C LYS A 39 -5.24 10.44 20.12
N ALA A 40 -4.11 11.05 19.77
CA ALA A 40 -4.01 12.52 19.77
C ALA A 40 -4.94 13.14 18.71
N LEU A 41 -5.02 12.52 17.52
CA LEU A 41 -5.93 12.97 16.46
C LEU A 41 -7.40 12.78 16.86
N GLU A 42 -7.73 11.70 17.56
CA GLU A 42 -9.09 11.43 18.02
C GLU A 42 -9.56 12.48 19.05
N VAL A 43 -8.67 12.88 19.96
CA VAL A 43 -8.96 13.93 20.96
C VAL A 43 -9.19 15.31 20.32
N ASP A 44 -8.46 15.59 19.23
CA ASP A 44 -8.55 16.87 18.53
C ASP A 44 -9.74 16.94 17.56
N SER A 45 -10.42 15.80 17.27
CA SER A 45 -11.58 15.75 16.39
C SER A 45 -12.87 16.19 17.08
N GLU A 46 -13.75 16.87 16.33
CA GLU A 46 -15.01 17.40 16.90
C GLU A 46 -16.15 16.36 16.84
N ASP A 47 -16.19 15.53 15.79
CA ASP A 47 -17.22 14.50 15.60
C ASP A 47 -16.61 13.27 14.93
N THR A 48 -16.72 12.12 15.59
CA THR A 48 -16.10 10.87 15.14
C THR A 48 -17.06 9.92 14.45
N THR A 49 -18.33 10.27 14.34
CA THR A 49 -19.38 9.47 13.73
C THR A 49 -20.14 10.23 12.64
N LEU A 50 -20.33 9.60 11.48
CA LEU A 50 -21.12 10.15 10.40
C LEU A 50 -22.52 9.54 10.38
N SER A 51 -23.51 10.34 10.02
CA SER A 51 -24.80 9.82 9.57
C SER A 51 -24.70 9.29 8.13
N PRO A 52 -25.63 8.47 7.66
CA PRO A 52 -25.61 7.96 6.29
C PRO A 52 -25.58 9.05 5.21
N ASP A 53 -26.17 10.20 5.50
CA ASP A 53 -26.25 11.32 4.55
C ASP A 53 -24.97 12.19 4.51
N GLU A 54 -24.06 12.00 5.48
CA GLU A 54 -22.78 12.72 5.60
C GLU A 54 -21.61 11.94 5.06
N VAL A 55 -21.83 10.66 4.71
CA VAL A 55 -20.75 9.80 4.20
C VAL A 55 -20.19 10.40 2.90
N PRO A 56 -18.85 10.60 2.81
CA PRO A 56 -18.25 11.14 1.60
C PRO A 56 -18.40 10.19 0.42
N ASP A 57 -18.68 10.73 -0.75
CA ASP A 57 -18.73 9.97 -1.98
C ASP A 57 -17.32 9.70 -2.52
N TRP A 58 -16.81 8.49 -2.26
CA TRP A 58 -15.58 7.95 -2.82
C TRP A 58 -15.86 6.89 -3.88
N SER A 59 -17.06 6.87 -4.42
CA SER A 59 -17.46 5.90 -5.46
C SER A 59 -16.61 6.03 -6.73
N GLY A 60 -16.60 4.95 -7.52
CA GLY A 60 -15.85 4.86 -8.76
C GLY A 60 -14.55 4.10 -8.61
N LEU A 61 -13.83 4.01 -9.73
CA LEU A 61 -12.53 3.38 -9.77
C LEU A 61 -11.43 4.44 -9.65
N TRP A 62 -10.41 4.08 -8.92
CA TRP A 62 -9.28 4.94 -8.60
C TRP A 62 -7.98 4.24 -8.98
N GLU A 63 -7.03 4.97 -9.48
CA GLU A 63 -5.69 4.45 -9.76
C GLU A 63 -4.61 5.35 -9.19
N ARG A 64 -3.50 4.77 -8.87
CA ARG A 64 -2.32 5.57 -8.60
C ARG A 64 -1.75 6.06 -9.92
N PRO A 65 -1.51 7.37 -10.09
CA PRO A 65 -0.85 7.87 -11.28
C PRO A 65 0.53 7.21 -11.43
N GLY A 66 0.84 6.77 -12.64
CA GLY A 66 2.11 6.13 -12.94
C GLY A 66 3.28 7.04 -12.61
N GLY A 67 4.35 6.49 -12.11
CA GLY A 67 5.64 7.15 -11.97
C GLY A 67 5.90 7.90 -10.67
N ALA A 68 4.96 8.06 -9.77
CA ALA A 68 5.22 8.76 -8.51
C ALA A 68 4.85 7.93 -7.29
N PRO A 69 5.60 6.90 -6.94
CA PRO A 69 5.49 6.38 -5.61
C PRO A 69 6.22 7.35 -4.69
N ARG A 70 5.48 8.14 -3.93
CA ARG A 70 6.08 8.90 -2.82
C ARG A 70 6.51 8.01 -1.65
N TRP A 71 6.68 6.72 -1.94
CA TRP A 71 7.41 5.76 -1.13
C TRP A 71 8.91 6.04 -1.13
N PHE A 72 9.43 6.65 -2.21
CA PHE A 72 10.85 6.96 -2.39
C PHE A 72 10.99 8.44 -2.77
N ASP A 73 12.04 9.08 -2.28
CA ASP A 73 12.25 10.52 -2.50
C ASP A 73 13.00 10.86 -3.78
N SER A 74 13.63 9.86 -4.39
CA SER A 74 14.48 10.07 -5.56
C SER A 74 14.46 8.84 -6.45
N ASP A 75 15.04 8.97 -7.62
CA ASP A 75 15.35 7.85 -8.52
C ASP A 75 16.40 6.90 -7.88
N GLN A 76 17.07 7.35 -6.82
CA GLN A 76 17.98 6.55 -6.02
C GLN A 76 17.28 6.07 -4.76
N VAL A 77 17.00 4.78 -4.73
CA VAL A 77 16.38 4.11 -3.59
C VAL A 77 17.50 3.55 -2.72
N ASP A 78 17.58 3.96 -1.48
CA ASP A 78 18.50 3.40 -0.49
C ASP A 78 17.84 3.22 0.88
N SER A 79 18.49 2.53 1.79
CA SER A 79 17.92 2.18 3.09
C SER A 79 17.72 3.36 4.04
N LYS A 80 18.35 4.50 3.79
CA LYS A 80 18.21 5.70 4.62
C LYS A 80 17.18 6.66 4.07
N THR A 81 17.22 6.91 2.77
CA THR A 81 16.31 7.84 2.11
C THR A 81 14.92 7.26 1.95
N THR A 82 14.79 5.94 1.87
CA THR A 82 13.49 5.27 1.75
C THR A 82 12.75 5.27 3.09
N ALA A 83 13.31 4.61 4.11
CA ALA A 83 12.56 4.34 5.34
C ALA A 83 13.39 4.42 6.63
N ASN A 84 14.65 4.88 6.58
CA ASN A 84 15.56 4.93 7.73
C ASN A 84 15.59 3.62 8.54
N LEU A 85 15.96 2.54 7.86
CA LEU A 85 15.92 1.18 8.37
C LEU A 85 17.04 0.90 9.39
N LYS A 86 16.75 0.06 10.37
CA LYS A 86 17.69 -0.45 11.37
C LYS A 86 18.47 -1.67 10.87
N GLY A 87 19.72 -1.79 11.32
CA GLY A 87 20.54 -3.00 11.36
C GLY A 87 20.30 -4.01 10.23
N GLU A 88 19.74 -5.14 10.56
CA GLU A 88 19.49 -6.23 9.61
C GLU A 88 18.46 -5.88 8.52
N TYR A 89 17.45 -5.09 8.85
CA TYR A 89 16.44 -4.63 7.87
C TYR A 89 17.08 -3.76 6.79
N ALA A 90 18.04 -2.90 7.17
CA ALA A 90 18.82 -2.12 6.21
C ALA A 90 19.68 -3.03 5.32
N SER A 91 20.29 -4.08 5.91
CA SER A 91 21.09 -5.04 5.17
C SER A 91 20.27 -5.82 4.16
N MET A 92 19.12 -6.37 4.58
CA MET A 92 18.18 -7.06 3.69
C MET A 92 17.70 -6.18 2.54
N PHE A 93 17.41 -4.90 2.83
CA PHE A 93 16.98 -3.99 1.80
C PHE A 93 18.08 -3.66 0.79
N ASN A 94 19.31 -3.49 1.26
CA ASN A 94 20.46 -3.28 0.38
C ASN A 94 20.73 -4.49 -0.52
N GLU A 95 20.52 -5.72 -0.05
CA GLU A 95 20.61 -6.93 -0.88
C GLU A 95 19.56 -6.93 -1.99
N ILE A 96 18.32 -6.51 -1.69
CA ILE A 96 17.26 -6.33 -2.69
C ILE A 96 17.69 -5.31 -3.75
N LEU A 97 18.27 -4.18 -3.33
CA LEU A 97 18.72 -3.13 -4.25
C LEU A 97 19.87 -3.61 -5.15
N VAL A 98 20.87 -4.30 -4.59
CA VAL A 98 21.96 -4.90 -5.36
C VAL A 98 21.45 -5.92 -6.37
N SER A 99 20.52 -6.78 -5.98
CA SER A 99 19.89 -7.74 -6.89
C SER A 99 19.13 -7.03 -8.02
N ALA A 100 18.45 -5.93 -7.69
CA ALA A 100 17.72 -5.14 -8.69
C ALA A 100 18.66 -4.47 -9.71
N GLU A 101 19.84 -3.97 -9.28
CA GLU A 101 20.87 -3.43 -10.17
C GLU A 101 21.41 -4.48 -11.13
N GLN A 102 21.44 -5.75 -10.70
CA GLN A 102 21.83 -6.90 -11.52
C GLN A 102 20.69 -7.39 -12.44
N GLY A 103 19.55 -6.71 -12.46
CA GLY A 103 18.37 -7.10 -13.23
C GLY A 103 17.53 -8.21 -12.58
N GLN A 104 17.88 -8.64 -11.39
CA GLN A 104 17.17 -9.68 -10.62
C GLN A 104 16.15 -9.03 -9.67
N VAL A 105 15.13 -8.44 -10.23
CA VAL A 105 14.07 -7.84 -9.40
C VAL A 105 13.01 -8.88 -9.10
N TRP A 106 13.14 -9.48 -7.93
CA TRP A 106 12.10 -10.37 -7.45
C TRP A 106 10.87 -9.57 -6.98
N ASP A 107 9.68 -10.03 -7.34
CA ASP A 107 8.42 -9.50 -6.86
C ASP A 107 7.63 -10.67 -6.24
N PRO A 108 7.22 -10.60 -4.97
CA PRO A 108 6.46 -11.66 -4.33
C PRO A 108 5.16 -12.00 -5.09
N HIS A 109 4.75 -11.13 -6.01
CA HIS A 109 3.57 -11.37 -6.85
C HIS A 109 3.85 -12.17 -8.12
N SER A 110 5.09 -12.26 -8.58
CA SER A 110 5.41 -12.96 -9.82
C SER A 110 5.25 -14.47 -9.72
N GLY A 111 5.23 -15.04 -8.52
CA GLY A 111 5.17 -16.46 -8.26
C GLY A 111 3.88 -16.97 -7.64
N CYS A 112 2.71 -16.44 -7.91
CA CYS A 112 1.47 -16.80 -7.20
C CYS A 112 1.61 -16.65 -5.67
N GLY A 113 2.52 -15.81 -5.25
CA GLY A 113 2.78 -15.53 -3.86
C GLY A 113 1.60 -14.89 -3.13
N GLN A 114 1.81 -14.60 -1.90
CA GLN A 114 0.83 -13.97 -1.02
C GLN A 114 0.35 -12.62 -1.58
N ALA A 115 -0.77 -12.14 -1.09
CA ALA A 115 -1.23 -10.77 -1.26
C ALA A 115 -0.12 -9.78 -0.85
N ARG A 116 -0.14 -8.56 -1.40
CA ARG A 116 0.82 -7.53 -0.96
C ARG A 116 0.65 -7.24 0.51
N GLY A 117 -0.60 -7.38 0.97
CA GLY A 117 -0.92 -6.99 2.31
C GLY A 117 -0.73 -5.50 2.55
N TYR A 118 -0.84 -5.12 3.78
CA TYR A 118 -0.59 -3.76 4.21
C TYR A 118 0.89 -3.60 4.64
N PRO A 119 1.59 -2.54 4.26
CA PRO A 119 1.15 -1.38 3.48
C PRO A 119 1.34 -1.54 1.96
N GLY A 120 1.74 -2.70 1.47
CA GLY A 120 2.07 -2.95 0.07
C GLY A 120 0.91 -2.71 -0.89
N MET A 121 -0.34 -2.95 -0.47
CA MET A 121 -1.52 -2.67 -1.27
C MET A 121 -1.62 -1.19 -1.67
N LEU A 122 -1.15 -0.28 -0.84
CA LEU A 122 -1.16 1.17 -1.13
C LEU A 122 -0.20 1.53 -2.27
N LYS A 123 0.80 0.68 -2.54
CA LYS A 123 1.77 0.88 -3.62
C LYS A 123 1.25 0.42 -4.98
N ASN A 124 0.18 -0.35 -5.00
CA ASN A 124 -0.31 -0.97 -6.21
C ASN A 124 -0.80 0.08 -7.23
N GLY A 125 -0.37 -0.06 -8.49
CA GLY A 125 -0.80 0.79 -9.60
C GLY A 125 -2.03 0.25 -10.35
N ARG A 126 -2.66 -0.83 -9.88
CA ARG A 126 -3.90 -1.36 -10.44
C ARG A 126 -5.09 -0.63 -9.85
N PRO A 127 -6.27 -0.71 -10.47
CA PRO A 127 -7.46 -0.05 -9.96
C PRO A 127 -7.80 -0.40 -8.52
N HIS A 128 -8.28 0.59 -7.81
CA HIS A 128 -8.82 0.50 -6.45
C HIS A 128 -10.27 0.97 -6.45
N GLU A 129 -11.01 0.51 -5.47
CA GLU A 129 -12.38 0.93 -5.20
C GLU A 129 -12.55 1.13 -3.70
N PHE A 130 -13.36 2.11 -3.32
CA PHE A 130 -13.70 2.36 -1.92
C PHE A 130 -15.21 2.22 -1.75
N ALA A 131 -15.61 1.41 -0.78
CA ALA A 131 -17.00 1.36 -0.34
C ALA A 131 -17.08 1.94 1.06
N VAL A 132 -17.71 3.11 1.18
CA VAL A 132 -17.75 3.88 2.42
C VAL A 132 -19.14 3.82 3.02
N THR A 133 -19.21 3.47 4.31
CA THR A 133 -20.41 3.53 5.13
C THR A 133 -20.09 4.25 6.45
N PRO A 134 -21.09 4.68 7.24
CA PRO A 134 -20.79 5.32 8.54
C PRO A 134 -19.95 4.46 9.48
N HIS A 135 -20.08 3.13 9.39
CA HIS A 135 -19.49 2.20 10.35
C HIS A 135 -18.28 1.43 9.82
N GLN A 136 -18.06 1.48 8.52
CA GLN A 136 -17.00 0.71 7.90
C GLN A 136 -16.64 1.26 6.52
N THR A 137 -15.35 1.29 6.23
CA THR A 137 -14.84 1.54 4.89
C THR A 137 -14.10 0.31 4.39
N TRP A 138 -14.40 -0.12 3.17
CA TRP A 138 -13.62 -1.13 2.47
C TRP A 138 -12.71 -0.46 1.46
N HIS A 139 -11.44 -0.79 1.51
CA HIS A 139 -10.49 -0.46 0.46
C HIS A 139 -10.20 -1.75 -0.32
N LEU A 140 -10.62 -1.76 -1.57
CA LEU A 140 -10.53 -2.89 -2.48
C LEU A 140 -9.41 -2.62 -3.48
N GLY A 141 -8.53 -3.58 -3.68
CA GLY A 141 -7.47 -3.51 -4.69
C GLY A 141 -7.62 -4.62 -5.71
N GLN A 142 -7.65 -4.28 -7.01
CA GLN A 142 -7.78 -5.28 -8.07
C GLN A 142 -6.62 -6.28 -8.07
N ALA A 143 -5.40 -5.82 -7.81
CA ALA A 143 -4.29 -6.75 -7.73
C ALA A 143 -4.47 -7.69 -6.55
N ARG A 144 -4.51 -8.98 -6.84
CA ARG A 144 -4.69 -10.06 -5.85
C ARG A 144 -6.03 -10.05 -5.13
N ASN A 145 -7.01 -9.25 -5.60
CA ASN A 145 -8.32 -9.17 -4.97
C ASN A 145 -8.23 -8.81 -3.49
N GLU A 146 -7.36 -7.86 -3.19
CA GLU A 146 -7.11 -7.43 -1.82
C GLU A 146 -8.32 -6.69 -1.26
N VAL A 147 -8.68 -7.01 -0.03
CA VAL A 147 -9.79 -6.38 0.68
C VAL A 147 -9.32 -6.01 2.08
N ARG A 148 -9.16 -4.72 2.32
CA ARG A 148 -8.91 -4.17 3.66
C ARG A 148 -10.19 -3.58 4.22
N ARG A 149 -10.51 -3.93 5.45
CA ARG A 149 -11.67 -3.40 6.19
C ARG A 149 -11.18 -2.46 7.28
N ILE A 150 -11.76 -1.27 7.31
CA ILE A 150 -11.46 -0.25 8.31
C ILE A 150 -12.77 -0.02 9.08
N TYR A 151 -12.79 -0.32 10.36
CA TYR A 151 -13.99 -0.17 11.18
C TYR A 151 -14.06 1.22 11.78
N THR A 152 -15.18 1.92 11.56
CA THR A 152 -15.44 3.30 12.02
C THR A 152 -16.66 3.39 12.94
N ASP A 153 -17.01 2.28 13.57
CA ASP A 153 -18.16 2.16 14.47
C ASP A 153 -17.82 2.34 15.96
N GLY A 154 -16.63 2.86 16.23
CA GLY A 154 -16.17 3.12 17.60
C GLY A 154 -15.62 1.90 18.34
N ARG A 155 -15.51 0.73 17.66
CA ARG A 155 -14.84 -0.42 18.23
C ARG A 155 -13.33 -0.18 18.37
N GLY A 156 -12.74 -0.77 19.38
CA GLY A 156 -11.28 -0.89 19.46
C GLY A 156 -10.72 -1.99 18.57
N HIS A 157 -9.40 -2.14 18.59
CA HIS A 157 -8.73 -3.29 17.98
C HIS A 157 -9.16 -4.61 18.63
N THR A 158 -8.97 -5.69 17.87
CA THR A 158 -9.12 -7.05 18.37
C THR A 158 -8.26 -7.23 19.64
N PRO A 159 -8.82 -7.67 20.76
CA PRO A 159 -8.06 -7.90 21.97
C PRO A 159 -6.89 -8.87 21.73
N GLU A 160 -5.76 -8.65 22.41
CA GLU A 160 -4.51 -9.40 22.21
C GLU A 160 -4.71 -10.92 22.30
N ASP A 161 -5.54 -11.41 23.22
CA ASP A 161 -5.85 -12.84 23.38
C ASP A 161 -6.53 -13.48 22.14
N TRP A 162 -7.08 -12.66 21.24
CA TRP A 162 -7.81 -13.08 20.03
C TRP A 162 -7.16 -12.58 18.75
N ALA A 163 -6.14 -11.73 18.90
CA ALA A 163 -5.45 -11.12 17.77
C ALA A 163 -4.49 -12.13 17.12
N TYR A 164 -4.36 -12.00 15.82
CA TYR A 164 -3.34 -12.69 15.04
C TYR A 164 -2.97 -11.85 13.83
N GLU A 165 -1.77 -12.01 13.37
CA GLU A 165 -1.26 -11.25 12.21
C GLU A 165 -1.94 -11.71 10.93
N THR A 166 -2.43 -10.73 10.17
CA THR A 166 -3.05 -10.95 8.86
C THR A 166 -2.31 -10.15 7.78
N GLU A 167 -2.61 -10.44 6.51
CA GLU A 167 -2.01 -9.70 5.39
C GLU A 167 -2.32 -8.20 5.45
N HIS A 168 -3.52 -7.83 5.91
CA HIS A 168 -3.98 -6.43 5.96
C HIS A 168 -4.01 -5.84 7.35
N GLY A 169 -3.67 -6.62 8.35
CA GLY A 169 -3.76 -6.22 9.75
C GLY A 169 -5.20 -6.06 10.24
N ASP A 170 -5.32 -5.49 11.42
CA ASP A 170 -6.56 -5.02 12.02
C ASP A 170 -6.61 -3.49 11.92
N SER A 171 -7.62 -2.94 11.25
CA SER A 171 -7.75 -1.51 11.01
C SER A 171 -9.02 -0.96 11.64
N ILE A 172 -8.84 0.03 12.49
CA ILE A 172 -9.93 0.86 13.04
C ILE A 172 -9.77 2.30 12.57
N GLY A 173 -10.79 3.10 12.73
CA GLY A 173 -10.74 4.51 12.37
C GLY A 173 -11.92 5.30 12.91
N PHE A 174 -11.88 6.58 12.63
CA PHE A 174 -12.96 7.51 12.88
C PHE A 174 -12.99 8.58 11.78
N TRP A 175 -14.08 9.29 11.71
CA TRP A 175 -14.24 10.42 10.80
C TRP A 175 -14.01 11.72 11.54
N ASP A 176 -13.31 12.66 10.90
CA ASP A 176 -13.22 14.05 11.28
C ASP A 176 -13.76 14.88 10.11
N GLY A 177 -15.03 15.18 10.15
CA GLY A 177 -15.78 15.69 8.99
C GLY A 177 -15.70 14.73 7.81
N GLN A 178 -15.10 15.15 6.70
CA GLN A 178 -14.92 14.33 5.48
C GLN A 178 -13.55 13.61 5.43
N THR A 179 -12.80 13.63 6.53
CA THR A 179 -11.48 13.01 6.63
C THR A 179 -11.57 11.71 7.42
N LEU A 180 -11.12 10.61 6.83
CA LEU A 180 -10.99 9.34 7.51
C LEU A 180 -9.60 9.24 8.15
N ILE A 181 -9.57 9.01 9.45
CA ILE A 181 -8.33 8.79 10.22
C ILE A 181 -8.33 7.34 10.66
N THR A 182 -7.24 6.62 10.39
CA THR A 182 -7.16 5.17 10.67
C THR A 182 -5.93 4.81 11.46
N HIS A 183 -6.04 3.74 12.23
CA HIS A 183 -4.92 3.03 12.84
C HIS A 183 -4.94 1.57 12.43
N THR A 184 -3.76 1.02 12.10
CA THR A 184 -3.61 -0.39 11.71
C THR A 184 -2.47 -1.03 12.49
N MET A 185 -2.71 -2.24 12.97
CA MET A 185 -1.73 -3.09 13.64
C MET A 185 -1.99 -4.57 13.30
N TYR A 186 -1.24 -5.49 13.85
CA TYR A 186 -1.35 -6.95 13.62
C TYR A 186 -1.19 -7.35 12.15
N THR A 187 -0.25 -6.70 11.46
CA THR A 187 0.15 -7.12 10.12
C THR A 187 1.20 -8.23 10.20
N LYS A 188 1.24 -9.08 9.19
CA LYS A 188 2.29 -10.11 9.10
C LYS A 188 3.68 -9.54 8.85
N GLY A 189 3.80 -8.26 8.51
CA GLY A 189 5.07 -7.70 8.10
C GLY A 189 5.63 -8.37 6.83
N GLY A 190 6.94 -8.43 6.75
CA GLY A 190 7.62 -9.08 5.63
C GLY A 190 7.82 -8.15 4.42
N TRP A 191 8.01 -8.75 3.27
CA TRP A 191 8.24 -8.04 2.03
C TRP A 191 6.94 -7.84 1.25
N THR A 192 6.43 -6.62 1.27
CA THR A 192 5.10 -6.29 0.75
C THR A 192 5.08 -5.81 -0.70
N GLY A 193 6.19 -5.81 -1.39
CA GLY A 193 6.25 -5.45 -2.80
C GLY A 193 7.63 -5.17 -3.33
N ARG A 194 7.72 -5.13 -4.65
CA ARG A 194 8.96 -4.85 -5.38
C ARG A 194 9.62 -3.56 -4.87
N LEU A 195 10.89 -3.62 -4.52
CA LEU A 195 11.66 -2.50 -3.96
C LEU A 195 11.06 -1.88 -2.68
N MET A 196 10.23 -2.63 -1.95
CA MET A 196 9.82 -2.25 -0.60
C MET A 196 10.77 -2.87 0.42
N PRO A 197 11.06 -2.18 1.52
CA PRO A 197 11.81 -2.78 2.61
C PRO A 197 11.00 -3.89 3.29
N TYR A 198 11.70 -4.79 3.96
CA TYR A 198 11.09 -5.67 4.95
C TYR A 198 10.63 -4.83 6.14
N LEU A 199 9.47 -5.16 6.64
CA LEU A 199 8.91 -4.63 7.88
C LEU A 199 8.60 -5.78 8.83
N SER A 200 8.60 -5.52 10.13
CA SER A 200 8.33 -6.55 11.14
C SER A 200 6.83 -6.69 11.44
N THR A 201 6.49 -7.62 12.31
CA THR A 201 5.13 -7.75 12.85
C THR A 201 4.79 -6.66 13.87
N ALA A 202 5.80 -5.90 14.34
CA ALA A 202 5.61 -4.72 15.19
C ALA A 202 5.17 -3.47 14.41
N LEU A 203 4.88 -3.63 13.11
CA LEU A 203 4.38 -2.54 12.29
C LEU A 203 3.04 -2.05 12.80
N GLU A 204 2.98 -0.75 13.04
CA GLU A 204 1.75 0.02 13.24
C GLU A 204 1.71 1.19 12.28
N SER A 205 0.53 1.71 11.97
CA SER A 205 0.42 2.91 11.15
C SER A 205 -0.75 3.80 11.51
N VAL A 206 -0.57 5.09 11.24
CA VAL A 206 -1.66 6.07 11.18
C VAL A 206 -1.79 6.57 9.76
N GLU A 207 -3.02 6.69 9.29
CA GLU A 207 -3.32 7.25 7.99
C GLU A 207 -4.37 8.34 8.10
N ILE A 208 -4.23 9.37 7.28
CA ILE A 208 -5.20 10.46 7.13
C ILE A 208 -5.63 10.50 5.67
N TRP A 209 -6.84 10.07 5.42
CA TRP A 209 -7.45 9.96 4.10
C TRP A 209 -8.42 11.09 3.84
N LYS A 210 -8.33 11.72 2.69
CA LYS A 210 -9.28 12.75 2.29
C LYS A 210 -9.43 12.81 0.78
N LYS A 211 -10.62 13.16 0.33
CA LYS A 211 -10.87 13.58 -1.04
C LYS A 211 -10.49 15.07 -1.13
N THR A 212 -9.45 15.39 -1.89
CA THR A 212 -8.92 16.76 -1.99
C THR A 212 -9.62 17.58 -3.07
N ASP A 213 -10.17 16.90 -4.05
CA ASP A 213 -11.01 17.41 -5.12
C ASP A 213 -11.88 16.26 -5.68
N ASP A 214 -12.74 16.55 -6.65
CA ASP A 214 -13.69 15.56 -7.19
C ASP A 214 -13.01 14.31 -7.77
N GLN A 215 -11.75 14.42 -8.16
CA GLN A 215 -11.01 13.37 -8.86
C GLN A 215 -9.78 12.87 -8.09
N THR A 216 -9.60 13.29 -6.83
CA THR A 216 -8.38 12.97 -6.10
C THR A 216 -8.68 12.54 -4.67
N ILE A 217 -8.24 11.35 -4.31
CA ILE A 217 -8.12 10.90 -2.92
C ILE A 217 -6.65 10.90 -2.53
N GLN A 218 -6.34 11.50 -1.39
CA GLN A 218 -5.01 11.54 -0.80
C GLN A 218 -5.00 10.79 0.52
N ALA A 219 -3.95 9.98 0.74
CA ALA A 219 -3.65 9.37 2.02
C ALA A 219 -2.26 9.80 2.49
N ASP A 220 -2.19 10.47 3.61
CA ASP A 220 -0.96 10.70 4.36
C ASP A 220 -0.77 9.52 5.32
N VAL A 221 0.36 8.84 5.25
CA VAL A 221 0.62 7.56 5.93
C VAL A 221 1.90 7.68 6.75
N TRP A 222 1.82 7.38 8.04
CA TRP A 222 2.97 7.21 8.92
C TRP A 222 3.05 5.77 9.38
N ILE A 223 4.15 5.13 9.08
CA ILE A 223 4.46 3.76 9.49
C ILE A 223 5.45 3.82 10.63
N TYR A 224 5.11 3.17 11.72
CA TYR A 224 5.96 2.92 12.88
C TYR A 224 6.29 1.43 12.91
N ASP A 225 7.52 1.11 13.17
CA ASP A 225 7.98 -0.28 13.32
C ASP A 225 9.18 -0.26 14.26
N SER A 226 8.94 -0.63 15.51
CA SER A 226 9.96 -0.53 16.55
C SER A 226 11.16 -1.45 16.33
N GLU A 227 11.03 -2.46 15.46
CA GLU A 227 12.10 -3.38 15.12
C GLU A 227 12.84 -2.95 13.84
N ALA A 228 12.11 -2.51 12.82
CA ALA A 228 12.67 -2.24 11.51
C ALA A 228 13.08 -0.79 11.26
N LEU A 229 12.49 0.18 11.96
CA LEU A 229 12.66 1.60 11.68
C LEU A 229 13.32 2.36 12.83
N GLU A 230 14.28 3.25 12.51
CA GLU A 230 14.84 4.21 13.47
C GLU A 230 13.89 5.36 13.79
N THR A 231 13.07 5.75 12.80
CA THR A 231 12.10 6.83 12.89
C THR A 231 10.86 6.47 12.07
N PRO A 232 9.70 7.07 12.37
CA PRO A 232 8.50 6.85 11.58
C PRO A 232 8.73 7.12 10.09
N TRP A 233 8.26 6.22 9.26
CA TRP A 233 8.33 6.35 7.80
C TRP A 233 7.08 7.02 7.27
N TYR A 234 7.23 8.22 6.73
CA TYR A 234 6.12 8.96 6.15
C TYR A 234 6.08 8.81 4.63
N THR A 235 4.89 8.62 4.12
CA THR A 235 4.60 8.64 2.68
C THR A 235 3.23 9.26 2.40
N ARG A 236 3.08 9.82 1.20
CA ARG A 236 1.78 10.30 0.69
C ARG A 236 1.38 9.50 -0.53
N GLN A 237 0.23 8.90 -0.47
CA GLN A 237 -0.36 8.19 -1.59
C GLN A 237 -1.47 9.03 -2.22
N ILE A 238 -1.49 9.08 -3.55
CA ILE A 238 -2.48 9.82 -4.31
C ILE A 238 -3.17 8.83 -5.24
N PHE A 239 -4.49 8.88 -5.23
CA PHE A 239 -5.34 8.10 -6.11
C PHE A 239 -6.13 9.07 -6.99
N LYS A 240 -6.08 8.87 -8.29
CA LYS A 240 -6.86 9.65 -9.27
C LYS A 240 -8.02 8.81 -9.76
N GLN A 241 -9.18 9.44 -9.86
CA GLN A 241 -10.34 8.77 -10.40
C GLN A 241 -10.10 8.39 -11.86
N ILE A 242 -10.39 7.14 -12.19
CA ILE A 242 -10.35 6.67 -13.59
C ILE A 242 -11.56 7.24 -14.29
N HIS A 243 -11.33 8.01 -15.34
CA HIS A 243 -12.42 8.54 -16.14
C HIS A 243 -13.19 7.39 -16.80
N GLN A 244 -14.48 7.36 -16.58
CA GLN A 244 -15.37 6.41 -17.20
C GLN A 244 -16.31 7.15 -18.18
N GLU A 245 -16.31 6.73 -19.44
CA GLU A 245 -17.33 7.18 -20.38
C GLU A 245 -18.69 6.63 -19.99
N GLU A 246 -19.76 7.34 -20.32
CA GLU A 246 -21.13 6.87 -20.06
C GLU A 246 -21.36 5.50 -20.71
N GLY A 247 -21.82 4.54 -19.92
CA GLY A 247 -21.98 3.15 -20.36
C GLY A 247 -20.70 2.32 -20.38
N SER A 248 -19.59 2.86 -19.87
CA SER A 248 -18.34 2.10 -19.71
C SER A 248 -18.58 0.87 -18.83
N PRO A 249 -18.14 -0.32 -19.26
CA PRO A 249 -18.20 -1.54 -18.46
C PRO A 249 -17.10 -1.61 -17.39
N LEU A 250 -16.29 -0.55 -17.20
CA LEU A 250 -15.19 -0.55 -16.27
C LEU A 250 -15.69 -0.81 -14.85
N ARG A 251 -15.11 -1.79 -14.23
CA ARG A 251 -15.38 -2.21 -12.85
C ARG A 251 -14.11 -2.78 -12.26
N LEU A 252 -14.07 -2.92 -10.96
CA LEU A 252 -13.01 -3.68 -10.32
C LEU A 252 -13.15 -5.14 -10.77
N GLU A 253 -12.14 -5.63 -11.47
CA GLU A 253 -12.14 -6.97 -12.02
C GLU A 253 -11.43 -7.94 -11.08
N TYR A 254 -11.90 -9.19 -11.08
CA TYR A 254 -11.19 -10.24 -10.40
C TYR A 254 -9.84 -10.46 -11.12
N TRP A 255 -8.75 -10.28 -10.38
CA TRP A 255 -7.43 -10.60 -10.90
C TRP A 255 -7.31 -12.11 -11.05
N TRP A 256 -7.12 -12.57 -12.29
CA TRP A 256 -7.14 -13.97 -12.72
C TRP A 256 -6.52 -14.96 -11.72
N ASN A 257 -6.97 -16.19 -11.77
CA ASN A 257 -6.47 -17.28 -10.94
C ASN A 257 -4.98 -17.52 -11.21
N CYS A 258 -4.18 -17.33 -10.19
CA CYS A 258 -2.81 -17.74 -10.20
C CYS A 258 -2.74 -19.17 -9.69
N HIS A 259 -2.46 -20.10 -10.56
CA HIS A 259 -2.19 -21.49 -10.17
C HIS A 259 -0.69 -21.66 -9.97
N SER A 260 -0.28 -22.27 -8.85
CA SER A 260 1.12 -22.55 -8.55
C SER A 260 1.83 -23.33 -9.68
N GLN A 261 1.09 -24.11 -10.44
CA GLN A 261 1.58 -24.84 -11.60
C GLN A 261 1.93 -23.93 -12.80
N ASN A 262 1.38 -22.74 -12.88
CA ASN A 262 1.62 -21.82 -14.00
C ASN A 262 2.84 -20.92 -13.79
N ASN A 263 3.47 -20.98 -12.62
CA ASN A 263 4.56 -20.09 -12.25
C ASN A 263 5.68 -20.84 -11.52
N ILE A 264 5.97 -22.05 -11.93
CA ILE A 264 7.12 -22.78 -11.41
C ILE A 264 8.37 -22.12 -11.99
N VAL A 265 9.09 -21.42 -11.14
CA VAL A 265 10.41 -20.90 -11.47
C VAL A 265 11.41 -22.04 -11.29
N VAL A 266 12.10 -22.39 -12.36
CA VAL A 266 13.16 -23.38 -12.34
C VAL A 266 14.49 -22.66 -12.39
N GLN A 267 15.40 -23.01 -11.48
CA GLN A 267 16.77 -22.55 -11.53
C GLN A 267 17.54 -23.39 -12.54
N GLU A 268 18.12 -22.76 -13.53
CA GLU A 268 18.94 -23.43 -14.53
C GLU A 268 20.38 -23.69 -14.01
N GLU A 269 21.10 -24.59 -14.63
CA GLU A 269 22.47 -24.95 -14.21
C GLU A 269 23.46 -23.79 -14.29
N ASP A 270 23.19 -22.78 -15.11
CA ASP A 270 23.98 -21.55 -15.25
C ASP A 270 23.66 -20.47 -14.19
N GLY A 271 22.72 -20.76 -13.26
CA GLY A 271 22.26 -19.83 -12.24
C GLY A 271 21.14 -18.90 -12.73
N GLY A 272 20.73 -19.02 -13.99
CA GLY A 272 19.56 -18.35 -14.53
C GLY A 272 18.26 -18.91 -13.95
N THR A 273 17.20 -18.13 -14.05
CA THR A 273 15.85 -18.59 -13.70
C THR A 273 14.95 -18.50 -14.92
N THR A 274 14.24 -19.60 -15.19
CA THR A 274 13.22 -19.66 -16.23
C THR A 274 11.91 -20.17 -15.65
N PHE A 275 10.82 -19.94 -16.39
CA PHE A 275 9.54 -20.55 -16.05
C PHE A 275 9.47 -21.94 -16.69
N LEU A 276 8.99 -22.91 -15.91
CA LEU A 276 8.69 -24.21 -16.47
C LEU A 276 7.58 -24.05 -17.52
N ASP A 277 7.92 -24.25 -18.76
CA ASP A 277 6.95 -24.31 -19.86
C ASP A 277 6.21 -25.63 -19.72
N LEU A 278 5.01 -25.61 -19.17
CA LEU A 278 4.14 -26.77 -19.12
C LEU A 278 3.49 -26.89 -20.50
N ASP A 279 4.00 -27.79 -21.30
CA ASP A 279 3.35 -28.19 -22.56
C ASP A 279 2.03 -28.90 -22.24
N PHE A 280 0.93 -28.16 -22.39
CA PHE A 280 -0.43 -28.66 -22.13
C PHE A 280 -0.96 -29.52 -23.31
N THR A 281 -0.19 -29.73 -24.37
CA THR A 281 -0.65 -30.52 -25.52
C THR A 281 -0.84 -32.00 -25.22
N ASP A 282 -0.24 -32.50 -24.13
CA ASP A 282 -0.37 -33.90 -23.70
C ASP A 282 -1.58 -34.20 -22.79
N MET A 283 -2.42 -33.21 -22.48
CA MET A 283 -3.55 -33.39 -21.56
C MET A 283 -4.88 -33.81 -22.24
N ASP A 284 -4.95 -33.79 -23.56
CA ASP A 284 -6.18 -34.11 -24.29
C ASP A 284 -6.34 -35.63 -24.63
N ASP A 285 -5.37 -36.47 -24.22
CA ASP A 285 -5.38 -37.91 -24.56
C ASP A 285 -5.56 -38.86 -23.35
N LYS A 286 -6.24 -38.41 -22.26
CA LYS A 286 -6.62 -39.33 -21.18
C LYS A 286 -8.05 -39.15 -20.71
#